data_dc4e8122934f161e6a5db9e4531b54e6
#
_entry.id   dc4e8122934f161e6a5db9e4531b54e6
#
_cell.length_a   1.000
_cell.length_b   1.000
_cell.length_c   1.000
_cell.angle_alpha   90.00
_cell.angle_beta   90.00
_cell.angle_gamma   90.00
#
_symmetry.space_group_name_H-M   'P 1'
#
loop_
_entity.id
_entity.type
_entity.pdbx_description
1 polymer ?
#
loop_
_entity_poly.entity_id
_entity_poly.type
_entity_poly.pdbx_seq_one_letter_code
_entity_poly.pdbx_strand_id
1 'polypeptide(L)'
;MKHNLTIDIETFSDISIGKAGLYKYAQSPAFQVMLFAYSLDGAPVQVVDLMVPGAYLPQEVLRWLFDPDCVKHAYNAAFEWYCLSRYFKLSEDEHHNGFSAATWLQQWQCSMLHGMYAGYPAGLDATGKALGLPQDQQKMSIGRSLVRYFCTPCTPT
;
A
#
# COMPACT_ATOMS: atom_id res chain seq x y z
N MET A 1 -6.27 -18.70 -14.62
CA MET A 1 -6.73 -17.29 -14.73
C MET A 1 -5.80 -16.46 -13.89
N LYS A 2 -5.35 -15.31 -14.38
CA LYS A 2 -4.56 -14.40 -13.54
C LYS A 2 -5.51 -13.71 -12.57
N HIS A 3 -5.18 -13.72 -11.29
CA HIS A 3 -5.91 -12.98 -10.27
C HIS A 3 -5.42 -11.53 -10.17
N ASN A 4 -6.29 -10.64 -9.70
CA ASN A 4 -5.97 -9.23 -9.45
C ASN A 4 -6.20 -8.94 -7.97
N LEU A 5 -5.16 -8.61 -7.24
CA LEU A 5 -5.20 -8.22 -5.84
C LEU A 5 -4.98 -6.72 -5.72
N THR A 6 -6.05 -5.98 -5.44
CA THR A 6 -5.96 -4.54 -5.14
C THR A 6 -5.63 -4.36 -3.67
N ILE A 7 -4.67 -3.48 -3.38
CA ILE A 7 -4.09 -3.28 -2.05
C ILE A 7 -4.02 -1.80 -1.73
N ASP A 8 -4.29 -1.47 -0.47
CA ASP A 8 -4.05 -0.17 0.14
C ASP A 8 -3.57 -0.38 1.58
N ILE A 9 -2.58 0.36 2.05
CA ILE A 9 -2.03 0.21 3.40
C ILE A 9 -1.95 1.53 4.14
N GLU A 10 -2.14 1.46 5.47
CA GLU A 10 -1.81 2.56 6.36
C GLU A 10 -0.59 2.19 7.20
N THR A 11 0.36 3.12 7.30
CA THR A 11 1.66 2.85 7.94
C THR A 11 2.02 3.96 8.91
N PHE A 12 2.86 3.62 9.89
CA PHE A 12 3.48 4.57 10.81
C PHE A 12 5.00 4.55 10.68
N SER A 13 5.63 5.71 10.83
CA SER A 13 7.06 5.84 11.04
C SER A 13 7.34 7.13 11.83
N ASP A 14 8.39 7.12 12.65
CA ASP A 14 8.92 8.30 13.32
C ASP A 14 9.68 9.25 12.36
N ILE A 15 9.91 8.81 11.13
CA ILE A 15 10.56 9.59 10.08
C ILE A 15 9.51 10.18 9.14
N SER A 16 9.55 11.51 8.94
CA SER A 16 8.66 12.18 8.00
C SER A 16 8.98 11.81 6.55
N ILE A 17 8.04 11.17 5.85
CA ILE A 17 8.18 10.79 4.45
C ILE A 17 8.41 12.00 3.54
N GLY A 18 7.77 13.14 3.82
CA GLY A 18 7.91 14.36 3.04
C GLY A 18 9.29 15.03 3.16
N LYS A 19 10.02 14.78 4.26
CA LYS A 19 11.35 15.32 4.49
C LYS A 19 12.47 14.37 4.08
N ALA A 20 12.29 13.10 4.32
CA ALA A 20 13.36 12.08 4.20
C ALA A 20 13.18 11.13 3.00
N GLY A 21 11.99 11.12 2.40
CA GLY A 21 11.64 10.21 1.32
C GLY A 21 11.22 8.82 1.83
N LEU A 22 10.62 8.04 0.93
CA LEU A 22 10.04 6.73 1.21
C LEU A 22 11.07 5.73 1.76
N TYR A 23 12.28 5.72 1.19
CA TYR A 23 13.35 4.82 1.63
C TYR A 23 13.64 4.94 3.13
N LYS A 24 13.99 6.14 3.58
CA LYS A 24 14.30 6.39 5.01
C LYS A 24 13.07 6.18 5.90
N TYR A 25 11.89 6.56 5.42
CA TYR A 25 10.62 6.34 6.11
C TYR A 25 10.42 4.87 6.47
N ALA A 26 10.51 3.97 5.49
CA ALA A 26 10.27 2.54 5.69
C ALA A 26 11.45 1.80 6.34
N GLN A 27 12.69 2.37 6.30
CA GLN A 27 13.85 1.79 6.97
C GLN A 27 13.93 2.11 8.47
N SER A 28 13.07 2.98 8.99
CA SER A 28 13.04 3.27 10.41
C SER A 28 12.78 2.01 11.24
N PRO A 29 13.46 1.82 12.39
CA PRO A 29 13.11 0.77 13.35
C PRO A 29 11.68 0.88 13.90
N ALA A 30 11.10 2.09 13.90
CA ALA A 30 9.73 2.35 14.33
C ALA A 30 8.70 2.16 13.21
N PHE A 31 9.12 1.80 11.99
CA PHE A 31 8.21 1.57 10.87
C PHE A 31 7.27 0.40 11.15
N GLN A 32 5.98 0.63 10.91
CA GLN A 32 4.92 -0.37 11.08
C GLN A 32 3.89 -0.26 9.95
N VAL A 33 3.39 -1.40 9.47
CA VAL A 33 2.15 -1.48 8.70
C VAL A 33 1.01 -1.66 9.69
N MET A 34 0.09 -0.71 9.75
CA MET A 34 -1.00 -0.70 10.73
C MET A 34 -2.27 -1.33 10.19
N LEU A 35 -2.68 -0.92 8.99
CA LEU A 35 -3.87 -1.46 8.32
C LEU A 35 -3.47 -2.00 6.96
N PHE A 36 -4.10 -3.10 6.59
CA PHE A 36 -3.97 -3.71 5.27
C PHE A 36 -5.35 -3.92 4.67
N ALA A 37 -5.71 -3.12 3.69
CA ALA A 37 -6.95 -3.26 2.94
C ALA A 37 -6.69 -4.00 1.63
N TYR A 38 -7.59 -4.89 1.24
CA TYR A 38 -7.46 -5.62 -0.01
C TYR A 38 -8.81 -5.99 -0.63
N SER A 39 -8.79 -6.20 -1.94
CA SER A 39 -9.88 -6.77 -2.72
C SER A 39 -9.30 -7.72 -3.76
N LEU A 40 -9.79 -8.94 -3.80
CA LEU A 40 -9.44 -9.91 -4.84
C LEU A 40 -10.49 -9.90 -5.94
N ASP A 41 -10.06 -9.72 -7.19
CA ASP A 41 -10.89 -9.76 -8.39
C ASP A 41 -12.15 -8.87 -8.32
N GLY A 42 -12.07 -7.74 -7.62
CA GLY A 42 -13.17 -6.81 -7.44
C GLY A 42 -14.22 -7.23 -6.38
N ALA A 43 -13.91 -8.22 -5.56
CA ALA A 43 -14.74 -8.58 -4.41
C ALA A 43 -14.83 -7.42 -3.39
N PRO A 44 -15.79 -7.43 -2.46
CA PRO A 44 -15.86 -6.42 -1.40
C PRO A 44 -14.54 -6.26 -0.64
N VAL A 45 -14.16 -5.03 -0.38
CA VAL A 45 -12.91 -4.69 0.34
C VAL A 45 -12.92 -5.32 1.73
N GLN A 46 -11.82 -5.98 2.08
CA GLN A 46 -11.53 -6.48 3.41
C GLN A 46 -10.43 -5.62 4.03
N VAL A 47 -10.48 -5.43 5.35
CA VAL A 47 -9.46 -4.68 6.09
C VAL A 47 -8.95 -5.54 7.24
N VAL A 48 -7.63 -5.66 7.35
CA VAL A 48 -6.95 -6.31 8.46
C VAL A 48 -6.28 -5.25 9.31
N ASP A 49 -6.67 -5.16 10.58
CA ASP A 49 -6.01 -4.32 11.58
C ASP A 49 -4.84 -5.11 12.19
N LEU A 50 -3.61 -4.73 11.81
CA LEU A 50 -2.38 -5.37 12.26
C LEU A 50 -1.89 -4.83 13.61
N MET A 51 -2.57 -3.82 14.18
CA MET A 51 -2.26 -3.27 15.51
C MET A 51 -2.91 -4.08 16.63
N VAL A 52 -3.89 -4.91 16.32
CA VAL A 52 -4.49 -5.83 17.29
C VAL A 52 -3.47 -6.89 17.71
N PRO A 53 -3.21 -7.09 19.02
CA PRO A 53 -2.25 -8.10 19.46
C PRO A 53 -2.53 -9.48 18.90
N GLY A 54 -1.54 -10.09 18.25
CA GLY A 54 -1.67 -11.40 17.60
C GLY A 54 -2.33 -11.37 16.23
N ALA A 55 -2.66 -10.20 15.68
CA ALA A 55 -3.16 -10.09 14.31
C ALA A 55 -2.06 -10.40 13.29
N TYR A 56 -2.46 -11.04 12.22
CA TYR A 56 -1.61 -11.36 11.06
C TYR A 56 -2.45 -11.40 9.77
N LEU A 57 -1.79 -11.24 8.65
CA LEU A 57 -2.48 -11.39 7.37
C LEU A 57 -2.98 -12.83 7.17
N PRO A 58 -4.23 -13.01 6.69
CA PRO A 58 -4.75 -14.35 6.39
C PRO A 58 -3.83 -15.11 5.44
N GLN A 59 -3.72 -16.43 5.62
CA GLN A 59 -2.86 -17.26 4.78
C GLN A 59 -3.21 -17.20 3.28
N GLU A 60 -4.48 -17.05 2.98
CA GLU A 60 -4.95 -16.88 1.60
C GLU A 60 -4.43 -15.57 0.98
N VAL A 61 -4.41 -14.46 1.74
CA VAL A 61 -3.85 -13.17 1.30
C VAL A 61 -2.35 -13.30 1.05
N LEU A 62 -1.63 -13.98 1.94
CA LEU A 62 -0.19 -14.25 1.74
C LEU A 62 0.06 -15.08 0.49
N ARG A 63 -0.79 -16.06 0.19
CA ARG A 63 -0.69 -16.82 -1.06
C ARG A 63 -0.83 -15.92 -2.28
N TRP A 64 -1.85 -15.06 -2.35
CA TRP A 64 -2.04 -14.13 -3.47
C TRP A 64 -0.92 -13.09 -3.58
N LEU A 65 -0.41 -12.60 -2.45
CA LEU A 65 0.69 -11.64 -2.42
C LEU A 65 1.97 -12.19 -3.07
N PHE A 66 2.24 -13.48 -2.86
CA PHE A 66 3.47 -14.13 -3.34
C PHE A 66 3.25 -15.03 -4.56
N ASP A 67 2.03 -15.16 -5.05
CA ASP A 67 1.73 -15.88 -6.29
C ASP A 67 2.22 -15.05 -7.50
N PRO A 68 3.10 -15.60 -8.36
CA PRO A 68 3.57 -14.91 -9.55
C PRO A 68 2.46 -14.68 -10.60
N ASP A 69 1.40 -15.48 -10.56
CA ASP A 69 0.24 -15.34 -11.46
C ASP A 69 -0.82 -14.36 -10.92
N CYS A 70 -0.65 -13.84 -9.71
CA CYS A 70 -1.50 -12.79 -9.14
C CYS A 70 -0.89 -11.40 -9.36
N VAL A 71 -1.58 -10.53 -10.07
CA VAL A 71 -1.16 -9.14 -10.28
C VAL A 71 -1.59 -8.28 -9.10
N LYS A 72 -0.66 -7.54 -8.50
CA LYS A 72 -0.91 -6.61 -7.40
C LYS A 72 -1.18 -5.22 -7.96
N HIS A 73 -2.23 -4.58 -7.50
CA HIS A 73 -2.61 -3.21 -7.89
C HIS A 73 -2.65 -2.31 -6.66
N ALA A 74 -2.09 -1.12 -6.78
CA ALA A 74 -2.24 -0.08 -5.77
C ALA A 74 -2.25 1.31 -6.42
N TYR A 75 -2.82 2.30 -5.72
CA TYR A 75 -2.71 3.70 -6.12
C TYR A 75 -1.40 4.27 -5.58
N ASN A 76 -0.43 4.59 -6.45
CA ASN A 76 0.96 4.86 -6.10
C ASN A 76 1.71 3.61 -5.60
N ALA A 77 1.60 2.52 -6.34
CA ALA A 77 2.08 1.17 -5.98
C ALA A 77 3.54 1.09 -5.51
N ALA A 78 4.38 2.07 -5.82
CA ALA A 78 5.75 2.15 -5.30
C ALA A 78 5.78 2.25 -3.77
N PHE A 79 4.77 2.89 -3.17
CA PHE A 79 4.65 3.00 -1.72
C PHE A 79 4.33 1.64 -1.10
N GLU A 80 3.27 0.97 -1.58
CA GLU A 80 2.86 -0.34 -1.08
C GLU A 80 3.95 -1.39 -1.29
N TRP A 81 4.50 -1.45 -2.50
CA TRP A 81 5.58 -2.38 -2.81
C TRP A 81 6.77 -2.22 -1.86
N TYR A 82 7.23 -0.98 -1.65
CA TYR A 82 8.40 -0.73 -0.83
C TYR A 82 8.13 -1.00 0.66
N CYS A 83 7.01 -0.50 1.19
CA CYS A 83 6.61 -0.71 2.58
C CYS A 83 6.38 -2.20 2.90
N LEU A 84 5.71 -2.92 2.01
CA LEU A 84 5.47 -4.36 2.18
C LEU A 84 6.74 -5.19 1.99
N SER A 85 7.63 -4.80 1.06
CA SER A 85 8.96 -5.43 0.94
C SER A 85 9.72 -5.33 2.27
N ARG A 86 9.65 -4.17 2.92
CA ARG A 86 10.27 -3.97 4.24
C ARG A 86 9.57 -4.78 5.34
N TYR A 87 8.24 -4.79 5.34
CA TYR A 87 7.43 -5.55 6.31
C TYR A 87 7.73 -7.06 6.24
N PHE A 88 7.81 -7.62 5.04
CA PHE A 88 8.14 -9.03 4.82
C PHE A 88 9.66 -9.32 4.83
N LYS A 89 10.50 -8.30 5.03
CA LYS A 89 11.96 -8.43 5.03
C LYS A 89 12.51 -9.06 3.75
N LEU A 90 11.94 -8.68 2.60
CA LEU A 90 12.42 -9.15 1.31
C LEU A 90 13.81 -8.57 1.03
N SER A 91 14.73 -9.40 0.54
CA SER A 91 16.03 -8.95 0.07
C SER A 91 15.88 -8.11 -1.20
N GLU A 92 16.72 -7.08 -1.36
CA GLU A 92 16.84 -6.33 -2.61
C GLU A 92 17.52 -7.19 -3.70
N ASP A 93 18.44 -8.04 -3.30
CA ASP A 93 19.17 -8.95 -4.18
C ASP A 93 18.52 -10.33 -4.22
N GLU A 94 18.66 -11.02 -5.36
CA GLU A 94 18.18 -12.39 -5.53
C GLU A 94 18.92 -13.35 -4.61
N HIS A 95 18.25 -13.85 -3.60
CA HIS A 95 18.79 -14.94 -2.79
C HIS A 95 17.70 -15.96 -2.49
N HIS A 96 17.97 -17.19 -2.86
CA HIS A 96 17.15 -18.38 -2.63
C HIS A 96 15.79 -18.38 -3.37
N ASN A 97 15.69 -19.22 -4.34
CA ASN A 97 14.49 -19.55 -5.15
C ASN A 97 14.04 -18.46 -6.16
N GLY A 98 14.87 -17.49 -6.53
CA GLY A 98 14.54 -16.53 -7.58
C GLY A 98 13.50 -15.48 -7.16
N PHE A 99 13.21 -15.32 -5.86
CA PHE A 99 12.28 -14.33 -5.34
C PHE A 99 13.02 -13.25 -4.54
N SER A 100 12.86 -12.00 -4.96
CA SER A 100 13.42 -10.80 -4.32
C SER A 100 12.42 -9.66 -4.37
N ALA A 101 12.70 -8.56 -3.70
CA ALA A 101 11.89 -7.35 -3.84
C ALA A 101 11.82 -6.88 -5.30
N ALA A 102 12.93 -6.97 -6.05
CA ALA A 102 13.00 -6.57 -7.45
C ALA A 102 12.15 -7.47 -8.37
N THR A 103 12.19 -8.80 -8.20
CA THR A 103 11.33 -9.72 -8.97
C THR A 103 9.87 -9.57 -8.59
N TRP A 104 9.58 -9.30 -7.32
CA TRP A 104 8.21 -9.02 -6.85
C TRP A 104 7.63 -7.75 -7.47
N LEU A 105 8.46 -6.70 -7.68
CA LEU A 105 8.02 -5.46 -8.33
C LEU A 105 7.38 -5.70 -9.71
N GLN A 106 7.85 -6.70 -10.46
CA GLN A 106 7.31 -7.04 -11.78
C GLN A 106 5.84 -7.50 -11.75
N GLN A 107 5.34 -7.88 -10.59
CA GLN A 107 3.96 -8.30 -10.37
C GLN A 107 3.03 -7.13 -9.98
N TRP A 108 3.57 -5.91 -9.83
CA TRP A 108 2.83 -4.74 -9.38
C TRP A 108 2.44 -3.83 -10.53
N GLN A 109 1.24 -3.31 -10.45
CA GLN A 109 0.71 -2.29 -11.36
C GLN A 109 0.23 -1.08 -10.56
N CYS A 110 0.60 0.11 -11.04
CA CYS A 110 0.28 1.37 -10.40
C CYS A 110 -0.90 2.04 -11.10
N SER A 111 -2.07 2.07 -10.44
CA SER A 111 -3.28 2.70 -10.98
C SER A 111 -3.10 4.21 -11.17
N MET A 112 -2.29 4.87 -10.32
CA MET A 112 -1.95 6.28 -10.48
C MET A 112 -1.21 6.53 -11.81
N LEU A 113 -0.19 5.74 -12.12
CA LEU A 113 0.58 5.89 -13.36
C LEU A 113 -0.28 5.58 -14.60
N HIS A 114 -1.14 4.56 -14.53
CA HIS A 114 -2.09 4.28 -15.60
C HIS A 114 -3.06 5.45 -15.83
N GLY A 115 -3.58 6.03 -14.75
CA GLY A 115 -4.43 7.21 -14.80
C GLY A 115 -3.71 8.42 -15.41
N MET A 116 -2.48 8.69 -14.98
CA MET A 116 -1.66 9.78 -15.55
C MET A 116 -1.37 9.58 -17.02
N TYR A 117 -1.09 8.36 -17.45
CA TYR A 117 -0.91 8.03 -18.86
C TYR A 117 -2.18 8.27 -19.69
N ALA A 118 -3.35 8.09 -19.09
CA ALA A 118 -4.65 8.41 -19.69
C ALA A 118 -5.06 9.89 -19.56
N GLY A 119 -4.18 10.76 -19.03
CA GLY A 119 -4.43 12.20 -18.91
C GLY A 119 -5.08 12.64 -17.59
N TYR A 120 -5.24 11.75 -16.62
CA TYR A 120 -5.76 12.10 -15.30
C TYR A 120 -4.67 12.68 -14.37
N PRO A 121 -5.05 13.51 -13.38
CA PRO A 121 -4.11 14.03 -12.41
C PRO A 121 -3.57 12.92 -11.47
N ALA A 122 -2.35 13.11 -10.94
CA ALA A 122 -1.73 12.14 -10.04
C ALA A 122 -2.40 12.01 -8.66
N GLY A 123 -3.09 13.05 -8.20
CA GLY A 123 -3.72 13.05 -6.86
C GLY A 123 -5.02 12.24 -6.85
N LEU A 124 -5.15 11.27 -5.93
CA LEU A 124 -6.34 10.40 -5.82
C LEU A 124 -7.66 11.19 -5.72
N ASP A 125 -7.69 12.26 -4.91
CA ASP A 125 -8.87 13.15 -4.79
C ASP A 125 -9.21 13.84 -6.14
N ALA A 126 -8.19 14.37 -6.81
CA ALA A 126 -8.37 15.03 -8.09
C ALA A 126 -8.79 14.06 -9.20
N THR A 127 -8.24 12.84 -9.18
CA THR A 127 -8.63 11.76 -10.11
C THR A 127 -10.07 11.34 -9.88
N GLY A 128 -10.49 11.14 -8.63
CA GLY A 128 -11.88 10.80 -8.31
C GLY A 128 -12.88 11.85 -8.79
N LYS A 129 -12.54 13.13 -8.64
CA LYS A 129 -13.36 14.25 -9.18
C LYS A 129 -13.39 14.27 -10.70
N ALA A 130 -12.25 14.07 -11.36
CA ALA A 130 -12.15 14.03 -12.80
C ALA A 130 -12.93 12.85 -13.44
N LEU A 131 -13.01 11.73 -12.71
CA LEU A 131 -13.82 10.57 -13.07
C LEU A 131 -15.32 10.75 -12.78
N GLY A 132 -15.73 11.85 -12.12
CA GLY A 132 -17.10 12.08 -11.75
C GLY A 132 -17.66 11.11 -10.70
N LEU A 133 -16.78 10.55 -9.85
CA LEU A 133 -17.22 9.63 -8.80
C LEU A 133 -18.20 10.32 -7.83
N PRO A 134 -19.25 9.61 -7.37
CA PRO A 134 -20.15 10.14 -6.35
C PRO A 134 -19.38 10.49 -5.07
N GLN A 135 -19.93 11.41 -4.27
CA GLN A 135 -19.24 11.98 -3.11
C GLN A 135 -18.85 10.95 -2.05
N ASP A 136 -19.65 9.89 -1.90
CA ASP A 136 -19.39 8.76 -1.00
C ASP A 136 -18.26 7.84 -1.47
N GLN A 137 -17.86 7.93 -2.76
CA GLN A 137 -16.75 7.21 -3.35
C GLN A 137 -15.49 8.09 -3.55
N GLN A 138 -15.56 9.36 -3.16
CA GLN A 138 -14.42 10.26 -3.19
C GLN A 138 -13.60 10.18 -1.90
N LYS A 139 -12.35 10.60 -1.96
CA LYS A 139 -11.49 10.67 -0.77
C LYS A 139 -12.10 11.58 0.30
N MET A 140 -12.36 11.04 1.48
CA MET A 140 -12.93 11.79 2.59
C MET A 140 -11.94 12.84 3.14
N SER A 141 -12.41 14.06 3.39
CA SER A 141 -11.60 15.14 3.96
C SER A 141 -11.01 14.79 5.34
N ILE A 142 -11.78 14.05 6.16
CA ILE A 142 -11.37 13.59 7.49
C ILE A 142 -10.18 12.62 7.44
N GLY A 143 -10.00 11.87 6.34
CA GLY A 143 -8.90 10.92 6.19
C GLY A 143 -7.52 11.56 6.38
N ARG A 144 -7.33 12.80 5.91
CA ARG A 144 -6.08 13.54 6.12
C ARG A 144 -5.79 13.81 7.60
N SER A 145 -6.80 14.10 8.39
CA SER A 145 -6.66 14.33 9.83
C SER A 145 -6.34 13.03 10.56
N LEU A 146 -6.98 11.92 10.17
CA LEU A 146 -6.71 10.60 10.73
C LEU A 146 -5.29 10.12 10.42
N VAL A 147 -4.82 10.29 9.19
CA VAL A 147 -3.42 9.99 8.81
C VAL A 147 -2.45 10.80 9.67
N ARG A 148 -2.69 12.09 9.87
CA ARG A 148 -1.84 12.91 10.75
C ARG A 148 -1.86 12.47 12.20
N TYR A 149 -2.99 11.99 12.68
CA TYR A 149 -3.15 11.57 14.07
C TYR A 149 -2.51 10.20 14.35
N PHE A 150 -2.71 9.23 13.46
CA PHE A 150 -2.27 7.85 13.68
C PHE A 150 -0.94 7.50 13.00
N CYS A 151 -0.64 8.10 11.86
CA CYS A 151 0.49 7.70 11.01
C CYS A 151 1.73 8.57 11.19
N THR A 152 1.69 9.59 12.07
CA THR A 152 2.83 10.47 12.32
C THR A 152 3.09 10.63 13.82
N PRO A 153 4.36 10.82 14.24
CA PRO A 153 4.68 11.11 15.63
C PRO A 153 3.96 12.39 16.08
N CYS A 154 3.28 12.32 17.21
CA CYS A 154 2.72 13.49 17.89
C CYS A 154 3.48 13.74 19.20
N THR A 155 3.67 15.02 19.55
CA THR A 155 4.16 15.38 20.86
C THR A 155 3.04 15.16 21.87
N PRO A 156 3.24 14.42 22.96
CA PRO A 156 2.25 14.34 24.04
C PRO A 156 1.95 15.75 24.55
N THR A 157 0.69 16.10 24.63
CA THR A 157 0.23 17.35 25.26
C THR A 157 0.13 17.14 26.76
#